data_be1c3d690dfc61097eacbce6e93c545f
#
_entry.id   be1c3d690dfc61097eacbce6e93c545f
#
_cell.length_a   1.000
_cell.length_b   1.000
_cell.length_c   1.000
_cell.angle_alpha   90.00
_cell.angle_beta   90.00
_cell.angle_gamma   90.00
#
_symmetry.space_group_name_H-M   'P 1'
#
loop_
_entity.id
_entity.type
_entity.pdbx_description
1 polymer ?
#
loop_
_entity_poly.entity_id
_entity_poly.type
_entity_poly.pdbx_seq_one_letter_code
_entity_poly.pdbx_strand_id
1 'polypeptide(L)'
;MIVARNKSLVVDGESALKVIQALSSETRLLMLSLLSHRTMNVSALTEAMGMPHSTVNFNLKQLEEAGLVSIQYMPGTRGQQKLISKRYDEVALKLPGVEIESAKDIVEVSKIGRAHV
;
A
#
# COMPACT_ATOMS: atom_id res chain seq x y z
N MET A 1 -12.61 25.01 11.08
CA MET A 1 -12.63 23.60 10.71
C MET A 1 -11.26 23.17 10.24
N ILE A 2 -10.82 22.05 10.76
CA ILE A 2 -9.52 21.52 10.37
C ILE A 2 -9.74 20.51 9.26
N VAL A 3 -9.09 20.74 8.13
CA VAL A 3 -9.13 19.80 7.03
C VAL A 3 -7.83 18.98 7.11
N ALA A 4 -7.97 17.69 7.32
CA ALA A 4 -6.82 16.81 7.34
C ALA A 4 -6.21 16.78 5.94
N ARG A 5 -4.87 16.90 5.91
CA ARG A 5 -4.16 16.79 4.64
C ARG A 5 -4.02 15.33 4.28
N ASN A 6 -4.46 14.98 3.11
CA ASN A 6 -4.23 13.64 2.59
C ASN A 6 -2.76 13.46 2.26
N LYS A 7 -2.19 12.37 2.74
CA LYS A 7 -0.83 12.01 2.40
C LYS A 7 -0.89 11.13 1.17
N SER A 8 -0.18 11.52 0.14
CA SER A 8 -0.17 10.79 -1.12
C SER A 8 1.20 10.20 -1.38
N LEU A 9 1.20 8.96 -1.86
CA LEU A 9 2.39 8.29 -2.34
C LEU A 9 2.32 8.25 -3.85
N VAL A 10 3.41 8.65 -4.51
CA VAL A 10 3.53 8.54 -5.96
C VAL A 10 4.56 7.46 -6.26
N VAL A 11 4.17 6.46 -7.01
CA VAL A 11 5.06 5.35 -7.35
C VAL A 11 5.08 5.09 -8.85
N ASP A 12 6.21 4.57 -9.32
CA ASP A 12 6.39 4.15 -10.70
C ASP A 12 7.32 2.93 -10.73
N GLY A 13 7.42 2.29 -11.89
CA GLY A 13 8.32 1.16 -12.09
C GLY A 13 8.08 0.01 -11.12
N GLU A 14 9.17 -0.49 -10.54
CA GLU A 14 9.08 -1.63 -9.60
C GLU A 14 8.31 -1.28 -8.34
N SER A 15 8.42 -0.05 -7.88
CA SER A 15 7.67 0.40 -6.71
C SER A 15 6.17 0.35 -6.97
N ALA A 16 5.77 0.76 -8.18
CA ALA A 16 4.35 0.68 -8.56
C ALA A 16 3.86 -0.76 -8.57
N LEU A 17 4.67 -1.67 -9.08
CA LEU A 17 4.29 -3.10 -9.13
C LEU A 17 4.10 -3.66 -7.73
N LYS A 18 4.99 -3.36 -6.80
CA LYS A 18 4.85 -3.82 -5.41
C LYS A 18 3.58 -3.28 -4.76
N VAL A 19 3.28 -2.02 -4.99
CA VAL A 19 2.07 -1.40 -4.44
C VAL A 19 0.82 -2.03 -5.04
N ILE A 20 0.82 -2.23 -6.37
CA ILE A 20 -0.30 -2.88 -7.04
C ILE A 20 -0.55 -4.27 -6.45
N GLN A 21 0.49 -5.07 -6.28
CA GLN A 21 0.37 -6.41 -5.72
C GLN A 21 -0.17 -6.37 -4.29
N ALA A 22 0.32 -5.44 -3.49
CA ALA A 22 -0.14 -5.32 -2.10
C ALA A 22 -1.61 -4.90 -2.03
N LEU A 23 -2.06 -4.06 -2.95
CA LEU A 23 -3.43 -3.57 -2.97
C LEU A 23 -4.41 -4.51 -3.67
N SER A 24 -3.93 -5.55 -4.33
CA SER A 24 -4.80 -6.50 -5.03
C SER A 24 -5.32 -7.59 -4.08
N SER A 25 -5.84 -7.18 -2.94
CA SER A 25 -6.34 -8.08 -1.91
C SER A 25 -7.41 -7.38 -1.10
N GLU A 26 -8.59 -7.96 -1.05
CA GLU A 26 -9.68 -7.42 -0.23
C GLU A 26 -9.29 -7.37 1.24
N THR A 27 -8.59 -8.40 1.71
CA THR A 27 -8.11 -8.44 3.09
C THR A 27 -7.21 -7.26 3.42
N ARG A 28 -6.25 -6.98 2.55
CA ARG A 28 -5.32 -5.88 2.79
C ARG A 28 -5.99 -4.51 2.66
N LEU A 29 -6.94 -4.38 1.74
CA LEU A 29 -7.70 -3.14 1.63
C LEU A 29 -8.54 -2.89 2.88
N LEU A 30 -9.13 -3.95 3.45
CA LEU A 30 -9.86 -3.83 4.71
C LEU A 30 -8.93 -3.42 5.85
N MET A 31 -7.74 -4.00 5.91
CA MET A 31 -6.76 -3.62 6.93
C MET A 31 -6.41 -2.15 6.84
N LEU A 32 -6.16 -1.64 5.63
CA LEU A 32 -5.89 -0.23 5.43
C LEU A 32 -7.08 0.64 5.85
N SER A 33 -8.29 0.19 5.57
CA SER A 33 -9.50 0.89 5.99
C SER A 33 -9.59 1.00 7.50
N LEU A 34 -9.32 -0.08 8.21
CA LEU A 34 -9.33 -0.07 9.67
C LEU A 34 -8.25 0.84 10.25
N LEU A 35 -7.08 0.84 9.63
CA LEU A 35 -5.96 1.68 10.05
C LEU A 35 -6.13 3.16 9.68
N SER A 36 -7.14 3.48 8.88
CA SER A 36 -7.40 4.87 8.48
C SER A 36 -7.89 5.73 9.63
N HIS A 37 -8.46 5.13 10.64
CA HIS A 37 -9.06 5.85 11.76
C HIS A 37 -8.15 5.96 12.96
N ARG A 38 -7.19 5.07 13.09
CA ARG A 38 -6.29 5.08 14.24
C ARG A 38 -5.13 4.10 14.06
N THR A 39 -4.08 4.35 14.81
CA THR A 39 -3.00 3.39 14.99
C THR A 39 -3.52 2.22 15.83
N MET A 40 -3.18 1.00 15.44
CA MET A 40 -3.64 -0.19 16.13
C MET A 40 -2.45 -1.11 16.41
N ASN A 41 -2.53 -1.86 17.50
CA ASN A 41 -1.58 -2.94 17.69
C ASN A 41 -2.06 -4.18 16.94
N VAL A 42 -1.18 -5.17 16.81
CA VAL A 42 -1.50 -6.38 16.03
C VAL A 42 -2.68 -7.14 16.63
N SER A 43 -2.77 -7.20 17.96
CA SER A 43 -3.87 -7.88 18.63
C SER A 43 -5.21 -7.25 18.33
N ALA A 44 -5.27 -5.92 18.40
CA ALA A 44 -6.50 -5.19 18.10
C ALA A 44 -6.90 -5.36 16.64
N LEU A 45 -5.93 -5.33 15.74
CA LEU A 45 -6.19 -5.52 14.31
C LEU A 45 -6.67 -6.95 14.03
N THR A 46 -6.03 -7.94 14.66
CA THR A 46 -6.41 -9.34 14.51
C THR A 46 -7.84 -9.56 14.98
N GLU A 47 -8.20 -8.98 16.11
CA GLU A 47 -9.56 -9.08 16.65
C GLU A 47 -10.56 -8.40 15.71
N ALA A 48 -10.24 -7.21 15.24
CA ALA A 48 -11.12 -6.48 14.33
C ALA A 48 -11.31 -7.20 12.99
N MET A 49 -10.27 -7.88 12.51
CA MET A 49 -10.34 -8.64 11.26
C MET A 49 -11.08 -9.98 11.42
N GLY A 50 -11.09 -10.53 12.63
CA GLY A 50 -11.69 -11.84 12.85
C GLY A 50 -10.96 -12.97 12.13
N MET A 51 -9.67 -12.84 11.93
CA MET A 51 -8.84 -13.79 11.20
C MET A 51 -7.74 -14.35 12.09
N PRO A 52 -7.15 -15.50 11.72
CA PRO A 52 -6.00 -16.01 12.46
C PRO A 52 -4.85 -15.02 12.49
N HIS A 53 -4.14 -14.99 13.59
CA HIS A 53 -3.00 -14.09 13.79
C HIS A 53 -1.95 -14.22 12.68
N SER A 54 -1.70 -15.45 12.24
CA SER A 54 -0.74 -15.70 11.15
C SER A 54 -1.16 -15.06 9.83
N THR A 55 -2.46 -15.08 9.53
CA THR A 55 -2.99 -14.45 8.33
C THR A 55 -2.83 -12.94 8.39
N VAL A 56 -3.13 -12.34 9.54
CA VAL A 56 -2.99 -10.90 9.73
C VAL A 56 -1.52 -10.50 9.60
N ASN A 57 -0.61 -11.24 10.24
CA ASN A 57 0.81 -10.94 10.15
C ASN A 57 1.36 -11.07 8.73
N PHE A 58 0.94 -12.08 7.99
CA PHE A 58 1.35 -12.25 6.61
C PHE A 58 0.95 -11.03 5.78
N ASN A 59 -0.29 -10.60 5.90
CA ASN A 59 -0.80 -9.47 5.13
C ASN A 59 -0.18 -8.15 5.57
N LEU A 60 0.08 -7.98 6.87
CA LEU A 60 0.79 -6.81 7.36
C LEU A 60 2.18 -6.69 6.76
N LYS A 61 2.87 -7.81 6.66
CA LYS A 61 4.20 -7.83 6.08
C LYS A 61 4.17 -7.39 4.61
N GLN A 62 3.17 -7.83 3.86
CA GLN A 62 2.99 -7.41 2.48
C GLN A 62 2.79 -5.91 2.38
N LEU A 63 1.97 -5.34 3.25
CA LEU A 63 1.73 -3.90 3.27
C LEU A 63 2.98 -3.13 3.69
N GLU A 64 3.71 -3.64 4.67
CA GLU A 64 4.93 -2.99 5.13
C GLU A 64 6.00 -2.99 4.04
N GLU A 65 6.20 -4.10 3.37
CA GLU A 65 7.18 -4.22 2.28
C GLU A 65 6.85 -3.30 1.11
N ALA A 66 5.57 -3.05 0.88
CA ALA A 66 5.13 -2.10 -0.15
C ALA A 66 5.22 -0.64 0.31
N GLY A 67 5.57 -0.40 1.58
CA GLY A 67 5.70 0.94 2.11
C GLY A 67 4.40 1.62 2.48
N LEU A 68 3.31 0.87 2.58
CA LEU A 68 1.97 1.43 2.81
C LEU A 68 1.63 1.57 4.29
N VAL A 69 2.27 0.80 5.14
CA VAL A 69 2.12 0.91 6.59
C VAL A 69 3.49 0.97 7.24
N SER A 70 3.54 1.54 8.43
CA SER A 70 4.73 1.51 9.27
C SER A 70 4.41 0.69 10.52
N ILE A 71 5.40 -0.05 10.99
CA ILE A 71 5.28 -0.85 12.19
C ILE A 71 6.34 -0.36 13.17
N GLN A 72 5.88 0.12 14.33
CA GLN A 72 6.76 0.56 15.39
C GLN A 72 6.72 -0.43 16.53
N TYR A 73 7.89 -0.74 17.06
CA TYR A 73 8.01 -1.63 18.20
C TYR A 73 8.08 -0.77 19.45
N MET A 74 7.08 -0.92 20.32
CA MET A 74 6.99 -0.16 21.55
C MET A 74 7.20 -1.09 22.74
N PRO A 75 7.99 -0.71 23.74
CA PRO A 75 8.09 -1.52 24.95
C PRO A 75 6.78 -1.51 25.69
N GLY A 76 6.35 -2.67 26.13
CA GLY A 76 5.13 -2.82 26.89
C GLY A 76 5.41 -3.55 28.20
N THR A 77 4.38 -3.65 29.05
CA THR A 77 4.51 -4.32 30.33
C THR A 77 4.75 -5.81 30.20
N ARG A 78 4.40 -6.39 29.08
CA ARG A 78 4.57 -7.83 28.79
C ARG A 78 5.35 -8.07 27.51
N GLY A 79 6.39 -7.27 27.26
CA GLY A 79 7.21 -7.37 26.07
C GLY A 79 6.89 -6.28 25.08
N GLN A 80 7.32 -6.47 23.85
CA GLN A 80 7.15 -5.46 22.80
C GLN A 80 5.77 -5.52 22.20
N GLN A 81 5.19 -4.35 21.96
CA GLN A 81 3.97 -4.22 21.18
C GLN A 81 4.33 -3.67 19.81
N LYS A 82 3.66 -4.20 18.80
CA LYS A 82 3.76 -3.66 17.44
C LYS A 82 2.61 -2.70 17.22
N LEU A 83 2.93 -1.43 16.97
CA LEU A 83 1.94 -0.44 16.61
C LEU A 83 1.99 -0.21 15.11
N ILE A 84 0.83 -0.32 14.48
CA ILE A 84 0.72 -0.26 13.04
C ILE A 84 -0.01 1.02 12.65
N SER A 85 0.56 1.77 11.73
CA SER A 85 -0.01 3.01 11.24
C SER A 85 -0.06 2.99 9.72
N LYS A 86 -1.15 3.48 9.16
CA LYS A 86 -1.23 3.72 7.72
C LYS A 86 -0.36 4.93 7.38
N ARG A 87 0.45 4.83 6.35
CA ARG A 87 1.37 5.91 5.98
C ARG A 87 0.77 6.90 5.00
N TYR A 88 -0.12 6.43 4.12
CA TYR A 88 -0.66 7.26 3.05
C TYR A 88 -2.16 7.05 2.94
N ASP A 89 -2.83 8.06 2.44
CA ASP A 89 -4.28 8.00 2.18
C ASP A 89 -4.57 7.71 0.72
N GLU A 90 -3.62 8.02 -0.14
CA GLU A 90 -3.77 7.87 -1.59
C GLU A 90 -2.48 7.36 -2.19
N VAL A 91 -2.63 6.64 -3.29
CA VAL A 91 -1.50 6.21 -4.09
C VAL A 91 -1.74 6.64 -5.53
N ALA A 92 -0.80 7.37 -6.10
CA ALA A 92 -0.81 7.72 -7.51
C ALA A 92 0.20 6.83 -8.22
N LEU A 93 -0.29 6.03 -9.13
CA LEU A 93 0.54 5.13 -9.92
C LEU A 93 0.84 5.80 -11.25
N LYS A 94 2.12 6.06 -11.49
CA LYS A 94 2.51 6.55 -12.79
C LYS A 94 2.64 5.37 -13.72
N LEU A 95 1.85 5.39 -14.78
CA LEU A 95 1.92 4.34 -15.78
C LEU A 95 3.21 4.45 -16.58
N PRO A 96 3.69 3.32 -17.11
CA PRO A 96 4.90 3.38 -17.90
C PRO A 96 4.78 4.41 -19.02
N GLY A 97 5.76 5.26 -19.11
CA GLY A 97 5.84 6.25 -20.14
C GLY A 97 7.25 6.27 -20.67
N VAL A 98 7.39 6.66 -21.91
CA VAL A 98 8.68 6.74 -22.56
C VAL A 98 8.91 8.17 -22.99
N GLU A 99 10.09 8.71 -22.66
CA GLU A 99 10.49 9.96 -23.26
C GLU A 99 10.66 9.71 -24.75
N ILE A 100 9.91 10.47 -25.54
CA ILE A 100 9.91 10.26 -26.98
C ILE A 100 11.10 11.00 -27.56
N GLU A 101 12.14 10.23 -27.89
CA GLU A 101 13.34 10.79 -28.52
C GLU A 101 13.36 10.58 -30.03
N SER A 102 12.52 9.64 -30.52
CA SER A 102 12.47 9.34 -31.95
C SER A 102 11.08 8.88 -32.33
N ALA A 103 10.80 8.92 -33.62
CA ALA A 103 9.54 8.47 -34.18
C ALA A 103 9.32 6.98 -33.93
N LYS A 104 10.40 6.22 -33.82
CA LYS A 104 10.33 4.79 -33.54
C LYS A 104 9.68 4.54 -32.18
N ASP A 105 10.06 5.30 -31.17
CA ASP A 105 9.50 5.16 -29.83
C ASP A 105 8.01 5.43 -29.82
N ILE A 106 7.57 6.43 -30.58
CA ILE A 106 6.16 6.77 -30.70
C ILE A 106 5.38 5.60 -31.29
N VAL A 107 5.92 4.98 -32.32
CA VAL A 107 5.25 3.87 -33.01
C VAL A 107 5.08 2.67 -32.06
N GLU A 108 6.10 2.34 -31.30
CA GLU A 108 6.04 1.19 -30.38
C GLU A 108 5.03 1.44 -29.27
N VAL A 109 5.00 2.63 -28.69
CA VAL A 109 4.03 2.99 -27.67
C VAL A 109 2.61 2.91 -28.21
N SER A 110 2.40 3.39 -29.44
CA SER A 110 1.10 3.33 -30.08
C SER A 110 0.62 1.91 -30.30
N LYS A 111 1.52 0.99 -30.66
CA LYS A 111 1.16 -0.41 -30.83
C LYS A 111 0.69 -1.03 -29.52
N ILE A 112 1.34 -0.72 -28.44
CA ILE A 112 0.93 -1.21 -27.11
C ILE A 112 -0.44 -0.66 -26.75
N GLY A 113 -0.66 0.62 -26.98
CA GLY A 113 -1.94 1.24 -26.68
C GLY A 113 -3.09 0.66 -27.46
N ARG A 114 -2.87 0.27 -28.71
CA ARG A 114 -3.89 -0.29 -29.57
C ARG A 114 -4.39 -1.64 -29.14
N ALA A 115 -3.61 -2.37 -28.37
CA ALA A 115 -4.02 -3.68 -27.89
C ALA A 115 -5.25 -3.61 -26.99
N HIS A 116 -5.62 -2.44 -26.54
CA HIS A 116 -6.72 -2.23 -25.63
C HIS A 116 -7.97 -1.67 -26.26
N VAL A 117 -7.95 -1.42 -27.53
CA VAL A 117 -9.10 -0.85 -28.22
C VAL A 117 -10.06 -1.92 -28.68
#